data_3baf4c5d7ed6dd9256fa1f43ee44e663
#
_entry.id   3baf4c5d7ed6dd9256fa1f43ee44e663
#
_cell.length_a   1.000
_cell.length_b   1.000
_cell.length_c   1.000
_cell.angle_alpha   90.00
_cell.angle_beta   90.00
_cell.angle_gamma   90.00
#
_symmetry.space_group_name_H-M   'P 1'
#
loop_
_entity.id
_entity.type
_entity.pdbx_description
1 polymer ?
#
loop_
_entity_poly.entity_id
_entity_poly.type
_entity_poly.pdbx_seq_one_letter_code
_entity_poly.pdbx_strand_id
1 'polypeptide(L)'
;IPIVFTKGQIVFFNGKDYVASIDDANLNLKFTQDSVNSVLKGKFLNDNIYVNLNSKNAKDKIFTDIILKMSNMNFLTKANFINLEKDENIANGNILVKKGKNRVTAIFDYKDKEFIINKSNLKNIFLDGDLTGKITFLPYFDFNLNLELNSLNFTRLYNYFLTLDEKQKKKLFKINNKINGKLNISSEKVHSR
;
A
#
# COMPACT_ATOMS: atom_id res chain seq x y z
N ILE A 1 10.01 -23.22 15.41
CA ILE A 1 9.89 -24.24 14.35
C ILE A 1 10.00 -23.51 13.02
N PRO A 2 10.92 -23.89 12.11
CA PRO A 2 10.96 -23.37 10.75
C PRO A 2 10.01 -24.15 9.84
N ILE A 3 9.26 -23.45 9.01
CA ILE A 3 8.45 -24.03 7.93
C ILE A 3 8.93 -23.40 6.62
N VAL A 4 9.26 -24.25 5.64
CA VAL A 4 9.74 -23.81 4.33
C VAL A 4 8.80 -24.36 3.27
N PHE A 5 8.31 -23.48 2.43
CA PHE A 5 7.50 -23.78 1.25
C PHE A 5 8.22 -23.24 0.02
N THR A 6 8.40 -24.03 -1.02
CA THR A 6 9.18 -23.66 -2.20
C THR A 6 8.44 -23.95 -3.49
N LYS A 7 8.64 -23.08 -4.48
CA LYS A 7 8.13 -23.24 -5.86
C LYS A 7 6.62 -23.45 -5.93
N GLY A 8 5.87 -22.79 -5.05
CA GLY A 8 4.41 -22.91 -5.04
C GLY A 8 3.71 -21.73 -5.68
N GLN A 9 2.40 -21.76 -5.57
CA GLN A 9 1.53 -20.64 -5.91
C GLN A 9 0.67 -20.29 -4.70
N ILE A 10 0.60 -19.01 -4.37
CA ILE A 10 -0.31 -18.49 -3.36
C ILE A 10 -1.44 -17.77 -4.10
N VAL A 11 -2.66 -18.23 -3.93
CA VAL A 11 -3.82 -17.67 -4.62
C VAL A 11 -4.74 -17.00 -3.61
N PHE A 12 -5.15 -15.78 -3.92
CA PHE A 12 -6.06 -15.00 -3.11
C PHE A 12 -7.44 -15.01 -3.75
N PHE A 13 -8.44 -15.37 -2.95
CA PHE A 13 -9.85 -15.36 -3.33
C PHE A 13 -10.64 -14.44 -2.41
N ASN A 14 -11.68 -13.80 -2.95
CA ASN A 14 -12.76 -13.18 -2.19
C ASN A 14 -14.03 -14.00 -2.39
N GLY A 15 -14.34 -14.86 -1.44
CA GLY A 15 -15.36 -15.89 -1.64
C GLY A 15 -14.97 -16.84 -2.77
N LYS A 16 -15.71 -16.83 -3.89
CA LYS A 16 -15.43 -17.63 -5.08
C LYS A 16 -14.66 -16.89 -6.17
N ASP A 17 -14.47 -15.58 -6.01
CA ASP A 17 -13.83 -14.74 -7.03
C ASP A 17 -12.31 -14.73 -6.85
N TYR A 18 -11.60 -15.08 -7.92
CA TYR A 18 -10.15 -14.92 -7.97
C TYR A 18 -9.78 -13.42 -7.89
N VAL A 19 -8.87 -13.09 -7.00
CA VAL A 19 -8.36 -11.73 -6.81
C VAL A 19 -6.97 -11.57 -7.40
N ALA A 20 -6.02 -12.40 -6.98
CA ALA A 20 -4.63 -12.33 -7.39
C ALA A 20 -3.88 -13.62 -7.05
N SER A 21 -2.69 -13.81 -7.64
CA SER A 21 -1.75 -14.85 -7.21
C SER A 21 -0.34 -14.33 -7.08
N ILE A 22 0.44 -15.03 -6.25
CA ILE A 22 1.90 -14.94 -6.22
C ILE A 22 2.43 -16.26 -6.74
N ASP A 23 3.07 -16.23 -7.90
CA ASP A 23 3.63 -17.39 -8.55
C ASP A 23 5.10 -17.59 -8.16
N ASP A 24 5.64 -18.80 -8.35
CA ASP A 24 7.01 -19.19 -7.95
C ASP A 24 7.30 -18.84 -6.49
N ALA A 25 6.29 -18.97 -5.63
CA ALA A 25 6.35 -18.55 -4.24
C ALA A 25 7.31 -19.42 -3.42
N ASN A 26 8.23 -18.76 -2.75
CA ASN A 26 9.13 -19.36 -1.76
C ASN A 26 8.88 -18.63 -0.42
N LEU A 27 8.32 -19.35 0.53
CA LEU A 27 7.95 -18.85 1.85
C LEU A 27 8.81 -19.52 2.92
N ASN A 28 9.43 -18.71 3.76
CA ASN A 28 10.17 -19.17 4.94
C ASN A 28 9.52 -18.55 6.16
N LEU A 29 9.01 -19.39 7.05
CA LEU A 29 8.38 -19.01 8.31
C LEU A 29 9.23 -19.52 9.47
N LYS A 30 9.49 -18.66 10.44
CA LYS A 30 10.13 -19.00 11.70
C LYS A 30 9.23 -18.55 12.85
N PHE A 31 8.88 -19.51 13.69
CA PHE A 31 8.07 -19.28 14.88
C PHE A 31 8.92 -19.45 16.12
N THR A 32 8.80 -18.53 17.04
CA THR A 32 9.22 -18.67 18.44
C THR A 32 7.98 -18.55 19.33
N GLN A 33 8.15 -18.62 20.63
CA GLN A 33 7.04 -18.46 21.57
C GLN A 33 6.35 -17.09 21.41
N ASP A 34 7.13 -16.02 21.16
CA ASP A 34 6.64 -14.64 21.18
C ASP A 34 6.83 -13.93 19.83
N SER A 35 7.25 -14.62 18.78
CA SER A 35 7.50 -13.97 17.51
C SER A 35 7.28 -14.85 16.29
N VAL A 36 6.92 -14.19 15.20
CA VAL A 36 6.81 -14.76 13.86
C VAL A 36 7.69 -13.94 12.91
N ASN A 37 8.59 -14.61 12.21
CA ASN A 37 9.30 -14.03 11.09
C ASN A 37 8.89 -14.75 9.81
N SER A 38 8.47 -13.99 8.80
CA SER A 38 8.05 -14.51 7.51
C SER A 38 8.79 -13.82 6.39
N VAL A 39 9.42 -14.57 5.51
CA VAL A 39 10.02 -14.07 4.28
C VAL A 39 9.40 -14.77 3.09
N LEU A 40 8.72 -14.00 2.23
CA LEU A 40 8.13 -14.45 0.98
C LEU A 40 8.88 -13.83 -0.20
N LYS A 41 9.23 -14.67 -1.16
CA LYS A 41 9.75 -14.27 -2.48
C LYS A 41 8.91 -14.94 -3.55
N GLY A 42 8.65 -14.28 -4.66
CA GLY A 42 7.86 -14.84 -5.76
C GLY A 42 7.66 -13.84 -6.88
N LYS A 43 6.67 -14.10 -7.72
CA LYS A 43 6.26 -13.21 -8.81
C LYS A 43 4.83 -12.73 -8.59
N PHE A 44 4.62 -11.43 -8.62
CA PHE A 44 3.32 -10.78 -8.52
C PHE A 44 3.16 -9.74 -9.63
N LEU A 45 2.10 -9.83 -10.43
CA LEU A 45 1.87 -8.95 -11.59
C LEU A 45 3.11 -8.86 -12.53
N ASN A 46 3.76 -9.99 -12.80
CA ASN A 46 4.98 -10.10 -13.61
C ASN A 46 6.22 -9.36 -13.06
N ASP A 47 6.21 -8.99 -11.77
CA ASP A 47 7.35 -8.43 -11.08
C ASP A 47 7.83 -9.35 -9.95
N ASN A 48 9.13 -9.30 -9.65
CA ASN A 48 9.68 -10.00 -8.50
C ASN A 48 9.23 -9.30 -7.22
N ILE A 49 8.52 -10.03 -6.38
CA ILE A 49 8.06 -9.57 -5.07
C ILE A 49 8.95 -10.14 -3.96
N TYR A 50 9.26 -9.30 -3.00
CA TYR A 50 9.87 -9.65 -1.73
C TYR A 50 9.03 -9.07 -0.60
N VAL A 51 8.57 -9.92 0.30
CA VAL A 51 7.87 -9.51 1.52
C VAL A 51 8.63 -10.06 2.72
N ASN A 52 8.89 -9.18 3.69
CA ASN A 52 9.39 -9.58 5.00
C ASN A 52 8.41 -9.06 6.05
N LEU A 53 7.90 -9.95 6.87
CA LEU A 53 7.02 -9.65 7.98
C LEU A 53 7.68 -10.16 9.27
N ASN A 54 7.77 -9.27 10.25
CA ASN A 54 8.20 -9.60 11.61
C ASN A 54 7.09 -9.21 12.58
N SER A 55 6.57 -10.15 13.32
CA SER A 55 5.60 -9.91 14.40
C SER A 55 6.19 -10.35 15.73
N LYS A 56 6.00 -9.53 16.76
CA LYS A 56 6.41 -9.82 18.11
C LYS A 56 5.28 -9.55 19.08
N ASN A 57 4.95 -10.56 19.87
CA ASN A 57 3.99 -10.43 20.96
C ASN A 57 4.70 -9.88 22.22
N ALA A 58 4.13 -8.86 22.84
CA ALA A 58 4.61 -8.29 24.10
C ALA A 58 3.45 -7.66 24.88
N LYS A 59 3.07 -8.26 25.99
CA LYS A 59 2.06 -7.73 26.92
C LYS A 59 0.75 -7.33 26.24
N ASP A 60 -0.04 -8.27 25.78
CA ASP A 60 -1.35 -8.07 25.13
C ASP A 60 -1.31 -7.22 23.83
N LYS A 61 -0.14 -6.93 23.29
CA LYS A 61 0.06 -6.19 22.04
C LYS A 61 0.92 -6.99 21.07
N ILE A 62 0.57 -6.91 19.81
CA ILE A 62 1.36 -7.48 18.73
C ILE A 62 1.96 -6.33 17.94
N PHE A 63 3.28 -6.28 17.87
CA PHE A 63 4.05 -5.33 17.08
C PHE A 63 4.41 -5.99 15.76
N THR A 64 4.02 -5.40 14.66
CA THR A 64 4.28 -5.96 13.33
C THR A 64 5.00 -4.96 12.45
N ASP A 65 6.09 -5.41 11.83
CA ASP A 65 6.84 -4.70 10.80
C ASP A 65 6.69 -5.44 9.47
N ILE A 66 6.36 -4.73 8.41
CA ILE A 66 6.24 -5.27 7.06
C ILE A 66 7.12 -4.47 6.12
N ILE A 67 7.88 -5.17 5.29
CA ILE A 67 8.61 -4.62 4.15
C ILE A 67 8.15 -5.37 2.91
N LEU A 68 7.63 -4.64 1.92
CA LEU A 68 7.30 -5.16 0.60
C LEU A 68 8.11 -4.42 -0.45
N LYS A 69 8.76 -5.16 -1.35
CA LYS A 69 9.52 -4.62 -2.48
C LYS A 69 9.07 -5.28 -3.77
N MET A 70 8.96 -4.48 -4.84
CA MET A 70 8.80 -4.95 -6.22
C MET A 70 9.87 -4.28 -7.08
N SER A 71 10.80 -5.08 -7.57
CA SER A 71 12.08 -4.57 -8.10
C SER A 71 11.93 -3.83 -9.43
N ASN A 72 11.20 -4.42 -10.39
CA ASN A 72 11.05 -3.83 -11.73
C ASN A 72 10.19 -2.56 -11.70
N MET A 73 9.19 -2.53 -10.81
CA MET A 73 8.34 -1.34 -10.62
C MET A 73 9.03 -0.26 -9.78
N ASN A 74 10.20 -0.52 -9.21
CA ASN A 74 10.87 0.34 -8.24
C ASN A 74 9.92 0.77 -7.11
N PHE A 75 9.20 -0.23 -6.56
CA PHE A 75 8.19 -0.04 -5.53
C PHE A 75 8.68 -0.58 -4.19
N LEU A 76 8.46 0.20 -3.13
CA LEU A 76 8.79 -0.15 -1.76
C LEU A 76 7.65 0.29 -0.84
N THR A 77 7.15 -0.63 -0.05
CA THR A 77 6.31 -0.31 1.11
C THR A 77 7.01 -0.76 2.39
N LYS A 78 6.96 0.09 3.41
CA LYS A 78 7.31 -0.24 4.79
C LYS A 78 6.13 0.15 5.66
N ALA A 79 5.66 -0.76 6.48
CA ALA A 79 4.63 -0.49 7.46
C ALA A 79 5.07 -1.04 8.81
N ASN A 80 4.79 -0.30 9.87
CA ASN A 80 4.84 -0.80 11.23
C ASN A 80 3.54 -0.45 11.93
N PHE A 81 2.99 -1.40 12.64
CA PHE A 81 1.73 -1.21 13.35
C PHE A 81 1.66 -2.07 14.61
N ILE A 82 0.74 -1.67 15.47
CA ILE A 82 0.46 -2.31 16.73
C ILE A 82 -1.02 -2.69 16.70
N ASN A 83 -1.34 -3.93 16.99
CA ASN A 83 -2.69 -4.39 17.25
C ASN A 83 -2.79 -5.03 18.64
N LEU A 84 -4.01 -5.09 19.17
CA LEU A 84 -4.27 -5.77 20.44
C LEU A 84 -4.40 -7.27 20.17
N GLU A 85 -3.81 -8.09 21.04
CA GLU A 85 -3.91 -9.56 20.94
C GLU A 85 -5.37 -10.05 20.98
N LYS A 86 -6.23 -9.34 21.72
CA LYS A 86 -7.64 -9.69 21.90
C LYS A 86 -8.56 -9.15 20.83
N ASP A 87 -8.11 -8.21 20.00
CA ASP A 87 -8.90 -7.61 18.92
C ASP A 87 -8.03 -7.33 17.70
N GLU A 88 -7.93 -8.32 16.84
CA GLU A 88 -7.16 -8.26 15.59
C GLU A 88 -7.75 -7.27 14.56
N ASN A 89 -8.99 -6.81 14.78
CA ASN A 89 -9.66 -5.85 13.89
C ASN A 89 -9.26 -4.41 14.15
N ILE A 90 -8.46 -4.15 15.19
CA ILE A 90 -7.97 -2.81 15.52
C ILE A 90 -6.46 -2.79 15.45
N ALA A 91 -5.93 -1.96 14.56
CA ALA A 91 -4.50 -1.69 14.49
C ALA A 91 -4.25 -0.20 14.26
N ASN A 92 -3.11 0.29 14.73
CA ASN A 92 -2.62 1.64 14.43
C ASN A 92 -1.14 1.59 14.08
N GLY A 93 -0.71 2.50 13.23
CA GLY A 93 0.68 2.47 12.80
C GLY A 93 1.07 3.52 11.79
N ASN A 94 2.20 3.26 11.17
CA ASN A 94 2.79 4.12 10.15
C ASN A 94 3.04 3.31 8.88
N ILE A 95 2.86 3.96 7.75
CA ILE A 95 3.17 3.40 6.44
C ILE A 95 4.01 4.37 5.62
N LEU A 96 5.00 3.84 4.93
CA LEU A 96 5.78 4.52 3.90
C LEU A 96 5.59 3.77 2.59
N VAL A 97 5.14 4.46 1.56
CA VAL A 97 5.07 3.95 0.18
C VAL A 97 5.97 4.79 -0.70
N LYS A 98 6.82 4.14 -1.48
CA LYS A 98 7.68 4.77 -2.49
C LYS A 98 7.51 4.09 -3.83
N LYS A 99 7.46 4.88 -4.91
CA LYS A 99 7.57 4.41 -6.28
C LYS A 99 8.42 5.39 -7.07
N GLY A 100 9.66 5.00 -7.35
CA GLY A 100 10.64 5.92 -7.93
C GLY A 100 10.89 7.13 -7.03
N LYS A 101 10.62 8.33 -7.56
CA LYS A 101 10.75 9.61 -6.84
C LYS A 101 9.50 9.99 -6.02
N ASN A 102 8.39 9.28 -6.20
CA ASN A 102 7.16 9.53 -5.47
C ASN A 102 7.22 8.88 -4.09
N ARG A 103 6.76 9.59 -3.07
CA ARG A 103 6.76 9.13 -1.69
C ARG A 103 5.48 9.57 -0.99
N VAL A 104 4.90 8.64 -0.26
CA VAL A 104 3.82 8.90 0.70
C VAL A 104 4.22 8.30 2.04
N THR A 105 4.10 9.07 3.10
CA THR A 105 4.14 8.58 4.49
C THR A 105 2.78 8.86 5.10
N ALA A 106 2.25 7.94 5.89
CA ALA A 106 0.98 8.15 6.58
C ALA A 106 0.99 7.53 7.97
N ILE A 107 0.24 8.14 8.88
CA ILE A 107 -0.19 7.56 10.14
C ILE A 107 -1.61 7.08 9.91
N PHE A 108 -1.88 5.85 10.28
CA PHE A 108 -3.17 5.22 10.03
C PHE A 108 -3.73 4.50 11.25
N ASP A 109 -5.04 4.40 11.27
CA ASP A 109 -5.78 3.43 12.08
C ASP A 109 -6.47 2.44 11.14
N TYR A 110 -6.53 1.19 11.55
CA TYR A 110 -7.33 0.16 10.91
C TYR A 110 -8.38 -0.30 11.91
N LYS A 111 -9.64 -0.21 11.54
CA LYS A 111 -10.77 -0.65 12.35
C LYS A 111 -11.92 -1.08 11.45
N ASP A 112 -12.54 -2.21 11.77
CA ASP A 112 -13.75 -2.69 11.09
C ASP A 112 -13.61 -2.79 9.56
N LYS A 113 -12.44 -3.23 9.07
CA LYS A 113 -12.07 -3.33 7.65
C LYS A 113 -11.85 -1.98 6.94
N GLU A 114 -11.90 -0.87 7.67
CA GLU A 114 -11.56 0.47 7.18
C GLU A 114 -10.10 0.81 7.53
N PHE A 115 -9.40 1.31 6.55
CA PHE A 115 -8.07 1.90 6.72
C PHE A 115 -8.23 3.42 6.72
N ILE A 116 -7.97 4.03 7.87
CA ILE A 116 -8.19 5.46 8.12
C ILE A 116 -6.85 6.16 8.11
N ILE A 117 -6.63 7.06 7.16
CA ILE A 117 -5.43 7.91 7.09
C ILE A 117 -5.69 9.16 7.91
N ASN A 118 -5.05 9.27 9.07
CA ASN A 118 -5.21 10.39 9.98
C ASN A 118 -4.31 11.57 9.61
N LYS A 119 -3.09 11.26 9.19
CA LYS A 119 -2.07 12.23 8.79
C LYS A 119 -1.17 11.60 7.75
N SER A 120 -0.82 12.36 6.73
CA SER A 120 0.15 11.91 5.74
C SER A 120 1.10 13.02 5.31
N ASN A 121 2.06 12.67 4.51
CA ASN A 121 2.85 13.59 3.69
C ASN A 121 3.08 12.93 2.33
N LEU A 122 2.54 13.53 1.29
CA LEU A 122 2.68 13.09 -0.07
C LEU A 122 3.60 14.04 -0.83
N LYS A 123 4.69 13.52 -1.38
CA LYS A 123 5.67 14.31 -2.09
C LYS A 123 6.11 13.65 -3.38
N ASN A 124 6.09 14.44 -4.47
CA ASN A 124 6.68 14.06 -5.75
C ASN A 124 7.24 15.29 -6.47
N ILE A 125 7.58 15.16 -7.77
CA ILE A 125 8.24 16.22 -8.54
C ILE A 125 7.32 17.41 -8.87
N PHE A 126 6.00 17.27 -8.77
CA PHE A 126 5.03 18.29 -9.15
C PHE A 126 4.04 18.68 -8.06
N LEU A 127 3.96 17.92 -6.98
CA LEU A 127 3.10 18.25 -5.84
C LEU A 127 3.73 17.90 -4.50
N ASP A 128 3.31 18.66 -3.48
CA ASP A 128 3.61 18.44 -2.07
C ASP A 128 2.32 18.68 -1.29
N GLY A 129 1.94 17.76 -0.41
CA GLY A 129 0.69 17.89 0.32
C GLY A 129 0.39 16.72 1.24
N ASP A 130 -0.78 16.77 1.83
CA ASP A 130 -1.27 15.81 2.79
C ASP A 130 -2.52 15.10 2.26
N LEU A 131 -2.60 13.80 2.51
CA LEU A 131 -3.73 12.95 2.15
C LEU A 131 -4.36 12.44 3.45
N THR A 132 -5.66 12.63 3.61
CA THR A 132 -6.44 12.12 4.74
C THR A 132 -7.70 11.42 4.23
N GLY A 133 -8.34 10.61 5.06
CA GLY A 133 -9.60 9.97 4.73
C GLY A 133 -9.61 8.48 4.97
N LYS A 134 -10.50 7.78 4.29
CA LYS A 134 -10.79 6.36 4.52
C LYS A 134 -10.67 5.54 3.25
N ILE A 135 -10.20 4.30 3.39
CA ILE A 135 -10.11 3.31 2.33
C ILE A 135 -10.65 1.98 2.86
N THR A 136 -11.52 1.35 2.08
CA THR A 136 -12.01 0.00 2.31
C THR A 136 -11.56 -0.88 1.15
N PHE A 137 -10.96 -2.03 1.43
CA PHE A 137 -10.42 -2.90 0.38
C PHE A 137 -11.38 -4.00 -0.05
N LEU A 138 -12.27 -4.42 0.83
CA LEU A 138 -13.18 -5.55 0.61
C LEU A 138 -14.62 -5.18 0.98
N PRO A 139 -15.63 -5.67 0.27
CA PRO A 139 -15.60 -6.54 -0.93
C PRO A 139 -15.21 -5.81 -2.21
N TYR A 140 -15.28 -4.48 -2.22
CA TYR A 140 -14.89 -3.60 -3.32
C TYR A 140 -13.95 -2.53 -2.79
N PHE A 141 -13.05 -2.08 -3.65
CA PHE A 141 -12.19 -0.96 -3.31
C PHE A 141 -13.03 0.33 -3.27
N ASP A 142 -13.21 0.86 -2.08
CA ASP A 142 -13.94 2.12 -1.83
C ASP A 142 -13.00 3.09 -1.11
N PHE A 143 -13.05 4.36 -1.48
CA PHE A 143 -12.27 5.39 -0.81
C PHE A 143 -13.00 6.72 -0.75
N ASN A 144 -12.79 7.44 0.33
CA ASN A 144 -13.18 8.84 0.51
C ASN A 144 -11.97 9.59 1.06
N LEU A 145 -11.28 10.30 0.16
CA LEU A 145 -9.98 10.91 0.44
C LEU A 145 -10.02 12.41 0.21
N ASN A 146 -9.31 13.14 1.06
CA ASN A 146 -9.04 14.57 0.92
C ASN A 146 -7.54 14.75 0.67
N LEU A 147 -7.19 15.43 -0.41
CA LEU A 147 -5.84 15.78 -0.79
C LEU A 147 -5.68 17.30 -0.67
N GLU A 148 -4.96 17.73 0.35
CA GLU A 148 -4.64 19.15 0.61
C GLU A 148 -3.22 19.41 0.13
N LEU A 149 -3.07 20.21 -0.93
CA LEU A 149 -1.79 20.51 -1.54
C LEU A 149 -1.24 21.84 -1.02
N ASN A 150 -0.07 21.82 -0.39
CA ASN A 150 0.69 23.01 -0.05
C ASN A 150 1.19 23.70 -1.32
N SER A 151 1.56 22.91 -2.32
CA SER A 151 1.96 23.43 -3.63
C SER A 151 1.68 22.43 -4.75
N LEU A 152 1.29 22.97 -5.90
CA LEU A 152 1.11 22.25 -7.15
C LEU A 152 1.88 22.97 -8.26
N ASN A 153 2.87 22.29 -8.86
CA ASN A 153 3.50 22.78 -10.08
C ASN A 153 2.73 22.28 -11.32
N PHE A 154 1.81 23.10 -11.80
CA PHE A 154 0.93 22.72 -12.89
C PHE A 154 1.68 22.48 -14.21
N THR A 155 2.71 23.26 -14.51
CA THR A 155 3.54 23.07 -15.70
C THR A 155 4.24 21.71 -15.71
N ARG A 156 4.82 21.32 -14.59
CA ARG A 156 5.45 19.99 -14.48
C ARG A 156 4.44 18.86 -14.59
N LEU A 157 3.27 19.02 -13.97
CA LEU A 157 2.19 18.05 -14.06
C LEU A 157 1.71 17.91 -15.50
N TYR A 158 1.45 19.02 -16.20
CA TYR A 158 1.03 19.04 -17.59
C TYR A 158 2.08 18.40 -18.51
N ASN A 159 3.35 18.80 -18.37
CA ASN A 159 4.44 18.21 -19.15
C ASN A 159 4.56 16.70 -18.89
N TYR A 160 4.38 16.23 -17.66
CA TYR A 160 4.33 14.80 -17.35
C TYR A 160 3.22 14.09 -18.14
N PHE A 161 2.01 14.66 -18.21
CA PHE A 161 0.91 14.09 -19.01
C PHE A 161 1.24 14.06 -20.51
N LEU A 162 1.94 15.07 -21.02
CA LEU A 162 2.36 15.10 -22.42
C LEU A 162 3.37 14.00 -22.76
N THR A 163 4.22 13.57 -21.82
CA THR A 163 5.20 12.50 -22.02
C THR A 163 4.59 11.10 -22.02
N LEU A 164 3.33 10.95 -21.57
CA LEU A 164 2.64 9.67 -21.58
C LEU A 164 2.19 9.30 -22.99
N ASP A 165 2.44 8.07 -23.40
CA ASP A 165 1.88 7.54 -24.64
C ASP A 165 0.37 7.28 -24.52
N GLU A 166 -0.31 7.09 -25.65
CA GLU A 166 -1.76 6.87 -25.69
C GLU A 166 -2.20 5.64 -24.89
N LYS A 167 -1.38 4.60 -24.83
CA LYS A 167 -1.65 3.39 -24.08
C LYS A 167 -1.58 3.64 -22.57
N GLN A 168 -0.61 4.46 -22.15
CA GLN A 168 -0.47 4.89 -20.76
C GLN A 168 -1.61 5.82 -20.35
N LYS A 169 -1.99 6.78 -21.17
CA LYS A 169 -3.15 7.66 -20.95
C LYS A 169 -4.44 6.86 -20.80
N LYS A 170 -4.71 5.92 -21.71
CA LYS A 170 -5.88 5.02 -21.62
C LYS A 170 -5.90 4.20 -20.33
N LYS A 171 -4.75 3.73 -19.85
CA LYS A 171 -4.65 3.00 -18.59
C LYS A 171 -4.96 3.87 -17.37
N LEU A 172 -4.50 5.13 -17.35
CA LEU A 172 -4.77 6.06 -16.26
C LEU A 172 -6.26 6.38 -16.10
N PHE A 173 -6.99 6.45 -17.22
CA PHE A 173 -8.41 6.81 -17.23
C PHE A 173 -9.34 5.59 -17.33
N LYS A 174 -8.80 4.37 -17.30
CA LYS A 174 -9.63 3.16 -17.30
C LYS A 174 -10.22 2.97 -15.90
N ILE A 175 -11.45 3.42 -15.73
CA ILE A 175 -12.23 3.20 -14.52
C ILE A 175 -12.69 1.74 -14.48
N ASN A 176 -12.41 1.04 -13.37
CA ASN A 176 -12.94 -0.27 -13.10
C ASN A 176 -14.26 -0.11 -12.32
N ASN A 177 -15.31 -0.78 -12.73
CA ASN A 177 -16.61 -0.79 -12.05
C ASN A 177 -16.58 -1.39 -10.62
N LYS A 178 -15.46 -2.00 -10.24
CA LYS A 178 -15.19 -2.48 -8.86
C LYS A 178 -14.48 -1.45 -7.96
N ILE A 179 -14.22 -0.26 -8.50
CA ILE A 179 -13.64 0.86 -7.75
C ILE A 179 -14.73 1.91 -7.56
N ASN A 180 -15.02 2.23 -6.33
CA ASN A 180 -15.86 3.35 -5.96
C ASN A 180 -15.02 4.33 -5.15
N GLY A 181 -15.25 5.62 -5.30
CA GLY A 181 -14.52 6.54 -4.48
C GLY A 181 -14.72 8.00 -4.77
N LYS A 182 -14.41 8.79 -3.77
CA LYS A 182 -14.45 10.24 -3.80
C LYS A 182 -13.07 10.79 -3.45
N LEU A 183 -12.54 11.68 -4.28
CA LEU A 183 -11.31 12.42 -4.02
C LEU A 183 -11.60 13.91 -4.07
N ASN A 184 -11.49 14.58 -2.92
CA ASN A 184 -11.54 16.03 -2.83
C ASN A 184 -10.11 16.56 -2.94
N ILE A 185 -9.89 17.57 -3.76
CA ILE A 185 -8.55 18.17 -3.93
C ILE A 185 -8.67 19.66 -3.67
N SER A 186 -7.82 20.18 -2.79
CA SER A 186 -7.61 21.60 -2.56
C SER A 186 -6.12 21.94 -2.72
N SER A 187 -5.80 23.18 -3.06
CA SER A 187 -4.40 23.61 -3.17
C SER A 187 -4.25 25.06 -2.68
N GLU A 188 -3.28 25.30 -1.81
CA GLU A 188 -2.97 26.65 -1.35
C GLU A 188 -2.24 27.47 -2.42
N LYS A 189 -1.31 26.82 -3.14
CA LYS A 189 -0.46 27.49 -4.13
C LYS A 189 -0.40 26.68 -5.42
N VAL A 190 -0.68 27.33 -6.53
CA VAL A 190 -0.52 26.75 -7.88
C VAL A 190 0.54 27.55 -8.63
N HIS A 191 1.56 26.85 -9.10
CA HIS A 191 2.65 27.44 -9.87
C HIS A 191 2.53 27.02 -11.34
N SER A 192 2.69 27.99 -12.24
CA SER A 192 2.62 27.78 -13.69
C SER A 192 3.97 27.87 -14.40
N ARG A 193 5.08 27.81 -13.65
CA ARG A 193 6.44 27.86 -14.21
C ARG A 193 7.32 26.81 -13.60
#